data_d242e298da016c9b2202e07a2aa90730
#
_entry.id   d242e298da016c9b2202e07a2aa90730
#
_cell.length_a   1.000
_cell.length_b   1.000
_cell.length_c   1.000
_cell.angle_alpha   90.00
_cell.angle_beta   90.00
_cell.angle_gamma   90.00
#
_symmetry.space_group_name_H-M   'P 1'
#
loop_
_entity.id
_entity.type
_entity.pdbx_description
1 polymer ?
#
loop_
_entity_poly.entity_id
_entity_poly.type
_entity_poly.pdbx_seq_one_letter_code
_entity_poly.pdbx_strand_id
1 'polypeptide(L)'
;MIRAEKGWALWAIAVLLLGGLSACGGNQETAQTGGKESENQKLTLVSYAVTRNAYEKIIPKFVKQWQEKTGKTVTFDQSYGGSGSQTRAVVDGLEADVVALALSSDVQKIEKAGLIEPKWEAEAPNNSIVTKSVVAFVTRKPDLKLAQWSELAEKNLKVITANPKTSGGARWNFLGLWGSVTQSGGTPAQAQAFVEKIYQNVPVLPKDAREASDVFYKQGQGDVLLNYENEVILAKQKGENQPYSVPTDYNISIDAPVAVVDSNVDKHGTREVAEAFVKFLFTPEAQKDFAESGFRPVDQTVAKEYASQYPTVKHLFTVQDLGGWEKVQTEFFDDGAIFDKITAKK
;
A
#
# COMPACT_ATOMS: atom_id res chain seq x y z
N MET A 1 21.04 -31.81 -53.35
CA MET A 1 20.37 -32.01 -54.65
C MET A 1 19.15 -31.13 -54.75
N ILE A 2 19.22 -30.21 -55.72
CA ILE A 2 18.14 -29.68 -56.57
C ILE A 2 17.19 -28.73 -55.87
N ARG A 3 17.38 -27.41 -56.04
CA ARG A 3 17.01 -26.41 -57.06
C ARG A 3 15.50 -26.16 -57.08
N ALA A 4 15.07 -24.97 -56.87
CA ALA A 4 14.91 -23.72 -57.70
C ALA A 4 13.44 -23.60 -58.09
N GLU A 5 12.78 -22.52 -58.36
CA GLU A 5 13.01 -21.17 -58.84
C GLU A 5 11.72 -20.32 -58.76
N LYS A 6 11.84 -19.05 -58.58
CA LYS A 6 11.30 -17.86 -59.27
C LYS A 6 9.81 -17.79 -59.74
N GLY A 7 9.25 -16.60 -59.54
CA GLY A 7 8.14 -16.08 -60.31
C GLY A 7 7.68 -14.67 -59.89
N TRP A 8 8.23 -13.66 -60.55
CA TRP A 8 7.84 -12.25 -60.56
C TRP A 8 6.53 -12.04 -61.35
N ALA A 9 5.69 -11.08 -60.95
CA ALA A 9 4.94 -10.27 -61.88
C ALA A 9 4.50 -8.94 -61.27
N LEU A 10 5.09 -7.85 -61.78
CA LEU A 10 4.68 -6.46 -61.71
C LEU A 10 3.47 -6.24 -62.63
N TRP A 11 2.49 -5.43 -62.23
CA TRP A 11 1.66 -4.65 -63.14
C TRP A 11 1.40 -3.27 -62.52
N ALA A 12 1.91 -2.26 -63.21
CA ALA A 12 1.61 -0.85 -63.04
C ALA A 12 0.79 -0.38 -64.28
N ILE A 13 -0.24 0.45 -64.10
CA ILE A 13 -0.87 1.36 -65.10
C ILE A 13 -1.59 2.42 -64.26
N ALA A 14 -1.17 3.63 -64.17
CA ALA A 14 -1.20 4.85 -64.98
C ALA A 14 -2.60 5.53 -65.15
N VAL A 15 -2.76 6.62 -64.45
CA VAL A 15 -3.19 8.00 -64.82
C VAL A 15 -4.38 8.19 -65.72
N LEU A 16 -5.33 9.04 -65.29
CA LEU A 16 -5.90 10.14 -66.11
C LEU A 16 -6.57 11.20 -65.23
N LEU A 17 -6.06 12.42 -65.36
CA LEU A 17 -6.64 13.71 -64.94
C LEU A 17 -7.80 14.09 -65.86
N LEU A 18 -8.84 14.71 -65.30
CA LEU A 18 -9.60 15.76 -65.99
C LEU A 18 -10.39 16.58 -64.96
N GLY A 19 -10.24 17.85 -65.09
CA GLY A 19 -10.73 18.92 -64.27
C GLY A 19 -12.17 19.36 -64.53
N GLY A 20 -12.64 20.19 -63.60
CA GLY A 20 -13.93 20.90 -63.75
C GLY A 20 -14.06 21.90 -62.60
N LEU A 21 -13.69 23.14 -62.89
CA LEU A 21 -14.02 24.31 -62.04
C LEU A 21 -15.55 24.59 -62.22
N SER A 22 -16.22 24.77 -61.06
CA SER A 22 -17.40 25.65 -61.02
C SER A 22 -17.51 26.21 -59.60
N ALA A 23 -17.32 27.51 -59.54
CA ALA A 23 -17.62 28.33 -58.35
C ALA A 23 -19.14 28.61 -58.33
N CYS A 24 -19.72 28.53 -57.10
CA CYS A 24 -20.78 29.46 -56.69
C CYS A 24 -20.99 29.34 -55.17
N GLY A 25 -21.04 30.48 -54.51
CA GLY A 25 -21.04 30.66 -53.10
C GLY A 25 -22.30 30.20 -52.37
N GLY A 26 -22.14 29.93 -51.12
CA GLY A 26 -23.18 29.71 -50.12
C GLY A 26 -22.54 29.71 -48.77
N ASN A 27 -22.66 30.80 -48.05
CA ASN A 27 -22.36 30.85 -46.61
C ASN A 27 -23.22 29.80 -45.90
N GLN A 28 -22.62 28.73 -45.47
CA GLN A 28 -23.15 27.91 -44.39
C GLN A 28 -22.19 28.07 -43.21
N GLU A 29 -22.61 28.85 -42.26
CA GLU A 29 -22.10 28.77 -40.90
C GLU A 29 -22.28 27.34 -40.41
N THR A 30 -21.27 26.52 -40.55
CA THR A 30 -21.16 25.30 -39.77
C THR A 30 -20.89 25.73 -38.36
N ALA A 31 -21.94 25.72 -37.54
CA ALA A 31 -21.80 25.68 -36.09
C ALA A 31 -20.90 24.48 -35.77
N GLN A 32 -19.62 24.75 -35.51
CA GLN A 32 -18.75 23.84 -34.77
C GLN A 32 -19.34 23.71 -33.37
N THR A 33 -20.22 22.72 -33.19
CA THR A 33 -20.45 22.15 -31.91
C THR A 33 -19.11 21.54 -31.50
N GLY A 34 -18.30 22.35 -30.84
CA GLY A 34 -17.14 21.89 -30.10
C GLY A 34 -17.58 20.94 -29.00
N GLY A 35 -17.75 19.69 -29.36
CA GLY A 35 -17.73 18.61 -28.39
C GLY A 35 -16.37 18.71 -27.71
N LYS A 36 -16.32 19.19 -26.47
CA LYS A 36 -15.15 18.98 -25.63
C LYS A 36 -14.91 17.48 -25.65
N GLU A 37 -13.87 17.03 -26.36
CA GLU A 37 -13.30 15.71 -26.10
C GLU A 37 -13.02 15.70 -24.61
N SER A 38 -13.70 14.83 -23.88
CA SER A 38 -13.43 14.60 -22.49
C SER A 38 -12.01 14.02 -22.44
N GLU A 39 -11.02 14.82 -22.06
CA GLU A 39 -9.67 14.32 -21.86
C GLU A 39 -9.73 13.15 -20.89
N ASN A 40 -9.47 11.97 -21.43
CA ASN A 40 -9.44 10.74 -20.65
C ASN A 40 -8.10 10.69 -19.91
N GLN A 41 -8.13 11.01 -18.61
CA GLN A 41 -6.94 11.01 -17.77
C GLN A 41 -6.71 9.59 -17.21
N LYS A 42 -5.45 9.24 -16.97
CA LYS A 42 -5.08 7.96 -16.40
C LYS A 42 -4.14 8.19 -15.22
N LEU A 43 -4.52 7.67 -14.05
CA LEU A 43 -3.70 7.66 -12.85
C LEU A 43 -3.12 6.27 -12.59
N THR A 44 -1.85 6.21 -12.19
CA THR A 44 -1.21 5.01 -11.69
C THR A 44 -1.09 5.10 -10.17
N LEU A 45 -1.85 4.24 -9.46
CA LEU A 45 -1.77 4.07 -8.01
C LEU A 45 -0.84 2.91 -7.68
N VAL A 46 0.22 3.19 -6.92
CA VAL A 46 1.11 2.17 -6.38
C VAL A 46 0.92 2.07 -4.87
N SER A 47 0.51 0.88 -4.37
CA SER A 47 0.17 0.73 -2.96
C SER A 47 0.64 -0.61 -2.38
N TYR A 48 0.63 -0.71 -1.04
CA TYR A 48 0.94 -1.98 -0.39
C TYR A 48 -0.27 -2.94 -0.42
N ALA A 49 0.02 -4.25 -0.41
CA ALA A 49 -0.92 -5.30 -0.80
C ALA A 49 -2.25 -5.29 -0.04
N VAL A 50 -2.24 -4.93 1.23
CA VAL A 50 -3.43 -5.05 2.10
C VAL A 50 -4.50 -3.97 1.85
N THR A 51 -4.16 -2.88 1.14
CA THR A 51 -5.09 -1.78 0.82
C THR A 51 -6.01 -2.08 -0.36
N ARG A 52 -5.70 -3.09 -1.17
CA ARG A 52 -6.44 -3.40 -2.41
C ARG A 52 -7.96 -3.37 -2.21
N ASN A 53 -8.47 -4.05 -1.19
CA ASN A 53 -9.92 -4.13 -0.95
C ASN A 53 -10.58 -2.77 -0.65
N ALA A 54 -9.85 -1.85 0.00
CA ALA A 54 -10.33 -0.50 0.25
C ALA A 54 -10.35 0.31 -1.05
N TYR A 55 -9.26 0.29 -1.83
CA TYR A 55 -9.20 1.04 -3.08
C TYR A 55 -10.18 0.52 -4.16
N GLU A 56 -10.48 -0.76 -4.19
CA GLU A 56 -11.52 -1.33 -5.05
C GLU A 56 -12.91 -0.73 -4.79
N LYS A 57 -13.20 -0.26 -3.56
CA LYS A 57 -14.43 0.45 -3.21
C LYS A 57 -14.31 1.97 -3.44
N ILE A 58 -13.18 2.55 -3.10
CA ILE A 58 -12.94 4.01 -3.10
C ILE A 58 -12.82 4.56 -4.52
N ILE A 59 -12.03 3.91 -5.38
CA ILE A 59 -11.73 4.40 -6.73
C ILE A 59 -12.99 4.63 -7.59
N PRO A 60 -13.97 3.71 -7.65
CA PRO A 60 -15.19 3.95 -8.43
C PRO A 60 -15.99 5.17 -7.96
N LYS A 61 -16.00 5.46 -6.65
CA LYS A 61 -16.67 6.62 -6.08
C LYS A 61 -15.97 7.92 -6.48
N PHE A 62 -14.64 7.93 -6.37
CA PHE A 62 -13.85 9.06 -6.84
C PHE A 62 -14.03 9.34 -8.34
N VAL A 63 -13.95 8.32 -9.19
CA VAL A 63 -14.13 8.43 -10.63
C VAL A 63 -15.48 9.06 -10.97
N LYS A 64 -16.56 8.61 -10.31
CA LYS A 64 -17.90 9.18 -10.48
C LYS A 64 -17.94 10.65 -10.05
N GLN A 65 -17.44 10.96 -8.85
CA GLN A 65 -17.42 12.34 -8.35
C GLN A 65 -16.58 13.27 -9.22
N TRP A 66 -15.41 12.79 -9.69
CA TRP A 66 -14.54 13.55 -10.59
C TRP A 66 -15.25 13.90 -11.88
N GLN A 67 -15.92 12.93 -12.52
CA GLN A 67 -16.69 13.14 -13.74
C GLN A 67 -17.85 14.11 -13.54
N GLU A 68 -18.61 13.96 -12.45
CA GLU A 68 -19.74 14.85 -12.12
C GLU A 68 -19.28 16.29 -11.90
N LYS A 69 -18.11 16.48 -11.27
CA LYS A 69 -17.58 17.81 -10.93
C LYS A 69 -16.88 18.51 -12.11
N THR A 70 -16.18 17.77 -12.95
CA THR A 70 -15.28 18.33 -13.96
C THR A 70 -15.70 18.07 -15.40
N GLY A 71 -16.58 17.09 -15.61
CA GLY A 71 -16.92 16.56 -16.94
C GLY A 71 -15.81 15.71 -17.56
N LYS A 72 -14.65 15.54 -16.89
CA LYS A 72 -13.53 14.72 -17.36
C LYS A 72 -13.65 13.29 -16.84
N THR A 73 -13.12 12.33 -17.57
CA THR A 73 -13.03 10.93 -17.13
C THR A 73 -11.62 10.62 -16.64
N VAL A 74 -11.53 9.73 -15.63
CA VAL A 74 -10.26 9.20 -15.13
C VAL A 74 -10.33 7.69 -14.98
N THR A 75 -9.26 7.02 -15.39
CA THR A 75 -9.06 5.57 -15.21
C THR A 75 -7.84 5.34 -14.30
N PHE A 76 -7.79 4.16 -13.67
CA PHE A 76 -6.72 3.82 -12.75
C PHE A 76 -5.99 2.55 -13.17
N ASP A 77 -4.67 2.64 -13.34
CA ASP A 77 -3.80 1.49 -13.21
C ASP A 77 -3.41 1.33 -11.74
N GLN A 78 -3.34 0.08 -11.27
CA GLN A 78 -3.12 -0.21 -9.87
C GLN A 78 -2.05 -1.28 -9.70
N SER A 79 -1.03 -1.00 -8.88
CA SER A 79 0.01 -1.96 -8.50
C SER A 79 0.01 -2.19 -7.00
N TYR A 80 0.00 -3.46 -6.59
CA TYR A 80 -0.05 -3.85 -5.18
C TYR A 80 1.00 -4.91 -4.85
N GLY A 81 1.73 -4.69 -3.76
CA GLY A 81 2.79 -5.62 -3.31
C GLY A 81 3.33 -5.25 -1.94
N GLY A 82 4.45 -5.80 -1.56
CA GLY A 82 5.15 -5.35 -0.35
C GLY A 82 5.59 -3.89 -0.47
N SER A 83 5.37 -3.06 0.56
CA SER A 83 5.64 -1.62 0.51
C SER A 83 7.06 -1.30 0.06
N GLY A 84 8.06 -1.96 0.64
CA GLY A 84 9.45 -1.78 0.22
C GLY A 84 9.75 -2.26 -1.21
N SER A 85 9.01 -3.26 -1.73
CA SER A 85 9.11 -3.68 -3.13
C SER A 85 8.49 -2.66 -4.07
N GLN A 86 7.35 -2.08 -3.70
CA GLN A 86 6.68 -1.03 -4.46
C GLN A 86 7.53 0.24 -4.49
N THR A 87 8.14 0.62 -3.36
CA THR A 87 9.09 1.74 -3.28
C THR A 87 10.22 1.57 -4.29
N ARG A 88 10.87 0.39 -4.29
CA ARG A 88 11.94 0.11 -5.26
C ARG A 88 11.44 0.19 -6.70
N ALA A 89 10.29 -0.39 -6.99
CA ALA A 89 9.72 -0.34 -8.34
C ALA A 89 9.52 1.11 -8.83
N VAL A 90 9.04 2.01 -7.96
CA VAL A 90 8.87 3.43 -8.31
C VAL A 90 10.22 4.11 -8.52
N VAL A 91 11.19 3.89 -7.63
CA VAL A 91 12.55 4.44 -7.76
C VAL A 91 13.24 3.91 -9.02
N ASP A 92 12.99 2.65 -9.39
CA ASP A 92 13.54 1.99 -10.57
C ASP A 92 12.77 2.31 -11.88
N GLY A 93 11.76 3.20 -11.82
CA GLY A 93 11.11 3.74 -13.03
C GLY A 93 9.65 3.30 -13.25
N LEU A 94 8.97 2.67 -12.27
CA LEU A 94 7.51 2.51 -12.34
C LEU A 94 6.85 3.88 -12.14
N GLU A 95 6.25 4.41 -13.18
CA GLU A 95 5.68 5.75 -13.23
C GLU A 95 4.35 5.83 -12.44
N ALA A 96 4.45 5.84 -11.12
CA ALA A 96 3.31 6.06 -10.24
C ALA A 96 2.94 7.55 -10.18
N ASP A 97 1.65 7.89 -10.27
CA ASP A 97 1.16 9.24 -9.99
C ASP A 97 0.89 9.45 -8.51
N VAL A 98 0.41 8.39 -7.83
CA VAL A 98 0.13 8.38 -6.40
C VAL A 98 0.73 7.14 -5.76
N VAL A 99 1.43 7.32 -4.66
CA VAL A 99 1.90 6.22 -3.81
C VAL A 99 1.14 6.22 -2.49
N ALA A 100 0.62 5.06 -2.08
CA ALA A 100 0.01 4.85 -0.77
C ALA A 100 0.71 3.67 -0.11
N LEU A 101 1.71 3.96 0.71
CA LEU A 101 2.67 2.98 1.22
C LEU A 101 2.42 2.66 2.71
N ALA A 102 3.05 1.61 3.19
CA ALA A 102 2.87 1.21 4.58
C ALA A 102 3.69 2.06 5.58
N LEU A 103 4.72 2.77 5.10
CA LEU A 103 5.72 3.44 5.93
C LEU A 103 6.07 4.81 5.35
N SER A 104 6.17 5.83 6.18
CA SER A 104 6.70 7.14 5.76
C SER A 104 8.15 7.04 5.26
N SER A 105 8.97 6.15 5.84
CA SER A 105 10.34 5.92 5.34
C SER A 105 10.39 5.37 3.91
N ASP A 106 9.34 4.70 3.45
CA ASP A 106 9.27 4.21 2.08
C ASP A 106 8.93 5.36 1.11
N VAL A 107 8.06 6.32 1.50
CA VAL A 107 7.83 7.58 0.75
C VAL A 107 9.10 8.44 0.74
N GLN A 108 9.77 8.60 1.88
CA GLN A 108 11.03 9.33 1.98
C GLN A 108 12.15 8.81 1.06
N LYS A 109 12.15 7.51 0.73
CA LYS A 109 13.09 6.97 -0.26
C LYS A 109 12.78 7.45 -1.67
N ILE A 110 11.52 7.59 -2.02
CA ILE A 110 11.07 8.14 -3.31
C ILE A 110 11.37 9.65 -3.38
N GLU A 111 11.18 10.37 -2.26
CA GLU A 111 11.60 11.78 -2.11
C GLU A 111 13.12 11.92 -2.30
N LYS A 112 13.92 11.10 -1.62
CA LYS A 112 15.40 11.10 -1.79
C LYS A 112 15.86 10.77 -3.20
N ALA A 113 15.06 10.04 -3.98
CA ALA A 113 15.30 9.79 -5.39
C ALA A 113 14.89 10.97 -6.29
N GLY A 114 14.37 12.07 -5.72
CA GLY A 114 13.98 13.29 -6.45
C GLY A 114 12.66 13.15 -7.22
N LEU A 115 11.82 12.17 -6.88
CA LEU A 115 10.54 11.93 -7.56
C LEU A 115 9.36 12.58 -6.83
N ILE A 116 9.47 12.82 -5.53
CA ILE A 116 8.50 13.50 -4.66
C ILE A 116 9.19 14.75 -4.11
N GLU A 117 8.48 15.87 -4.05
CA GLU A 117 8.99 17.11 -3.48
C GLU A 117 9.10 17.04 -1.95
N PRO A 118 10.06 17.78 -1.34
CA PRO A 118 10.18 17.85 0.11
C PRO A 118 8.91 18.43 0.77
N LYS A 119 8.59 17.92 1.97
CA LYS A 119 7.42 18.31 2.77
C LYS A 119 6.09 17.74 2.28
N TRP A 120 6.11 16.65 1.53
CA TRP A 120 4.92 15.93 1.10
C TRP A 120 3.97 15.60 2.28
N GLU A 121 4.49 15.47 3.50
CA GLU A 121 3.67 15.23 4.70
C GLU A 121 2.68 16.37 4.97
N ALA A 122 2.96 17.59 4.50
CA ALA A 122 2.11 18.77 4.70
C ALA A 122 1.02 18.93 3.61
N GLU A 123 1.04 18.13 2.55
CA GLU A 123 0.13 18.26 1.42
C GLU A 123 -1.30 17.73 1.70
N ALA A 124 -1.42 16.87 2.70
CA ALA A 124 -2.71 16.29 3.07
C ALA A 124 -2.90 16.28 4.60
N PRO A 125 -4.16 16.13 5.09
CA PRO A 125 -4.44 16.08 6.54
C PRO A 125 -3.64 14.99 7.27
N ASN A 126 -3.48 15.15 8.60
CA ASN A 126 -2.80 14.20 9.49
C ASN A 126 -1.36 13.84 9.04
N ASN A 127 -0.62 14.81 8.54
CA ASN A 127 0.72 14.60 7.96
C ASN A 127 0.71 13.54 6.84
N SER A 128 -0.31 13.62 5.97
CA SER A 128 -0.54 12.69 4.86
C SER A 128 -0.74 11.23 5.29
N ILE A 129 -1.02 10.97 6.57
CA ILE A 129 -1.40 9.64 7.07
C ILE A 129 -2.87 9.41 6.76
N VAL A 130 -3.16 8.49 5.84
CA VAL A 130 -4.51 8.24 5.30
C VAL A 130 -5.28 7.19 6.08
N THR A 131 -4.59 6.22 6.68
CA THR A 131 -5.19 5.19 7.53
C THR A 131 -4.26 4.79 8.65
N LYS A 132 -4.84 4.18 9.70
CA LYS A 132 -4.11 3.59 10.81
C LYS A 132 -4.48 2.13 11.02
N SER A 133 -3.60 1.41 11.71
CA SER A 133 -3.83 0.05 12.16
C SER A 133 -2.97 -0.24 13.40
N VAL A 134 -3.03 -1.46 13.90
CA VAL A 134 -2.13 -2.00 14.93
C VAL A 134 -1.77 -3.43 14.55
N VAL A 135 -0.82 -4.04 15.25
CA VAL A 135 -0.50 -5.45 15.08
C VAL A 135 -1.52 -6.32 15.82
N ALA A 136 -1.97 -7.38 15.15
CA ALA A 136 -2.84 -8.40 15.72
C ALA A 136 -2.19 -9.79 15.62
N PHE A 137 -2.58 -10.68 16.53
CA PHE A 137 -2.21 -12.09 16.55
C PHE A 137 -3.40 -12.94 16.11
N VAL A 138 -3.19 -13.84 15.17
CA VAL A 138 -4.18 -14.87 14.82
C VAL A 138 -3.63 -16.22 15.22
N THR A 139 -4.39 -16.99 15.97
CA THR A 139 -3.96 -18.31 16.42
C THR A 139 -4.69 -19.41 15.68
N ARG A 140 -3.99 -20.51 15.37
CA ARG A 140 -4.58 -21.63 14.65
C ARG A 140 -5.48 -22.48 15.55
N LYS A 141 -5.11 -22.66 16.80
CA LYS A 141 -5.83 -23.48 17.77
C LYS A 141 -6.80 -22.64 18.57
N PRO A 142 -8.08 -23.04 18.71
CA PRO A 142 -9.08 -22.27 19.47
C PRO A 142 -8.75 -22.08 20.96
N ASP A 143 -8.02 -23.01 21.54
CA ASP A 143 -7.57 -22.97 22.94
C ASP A 143 -6.31 -22.14 23.16
N LEU A 144 -5.58 -21.81 22.08
CA LEU A 144 -4.38 -20.96 22.17
C LEU A 144 -4.80 -19.48 22.21
N LYS A 145 -4.96 -18.97 23.42
CA LYS A 145 -5.21 -17.54 23.64
C LYS A 145 -3.89 -16.82 23.88
N LEU A 146 -3.68 -15.72 23.15
CA LEU A 146 -2.53 -14.82 23.29
C LEU A 146 -3.06 -13.41 23.57
N ALA A 147 -2.63 -12.81 24.67
CA ALA A 147 -3.01 -11.46 25.05
C ALA A 147 -1.80 -10.50 25.06
N GLN A 148 -0.60 -11.05 25.21
CA GLN A 148 0.64 -10.29 25.37
C GLN A 148 1.73 -10.78 24.42
N TRP A 149 2.64 -9.88 24.09
CA TRP A 149 3.77 -10.17 23.20
C TRP A 149 4.71 -11.24 23.76
N SER A 150 4.96 -11.26 25.09
CA SER A 150 5.86 -12.22 25.74
C SER A 150 5.45 -13.68 25.50
N GLU A 151 4.15 -13.95 25.41
CA GLU A 151 3.61 -15.30 25.22
C GLU A 151 4.06 -15.96 23.91
N LEU A 152 4.41 -15.17 22.89
CA LEU A 152 4.96 -15.69 21.63
C LEU A 152 6.28 -16.46 21.84
N ALA A 153 7.14 -15.95 22.72
CA ALA A 153 8.42 -16.58 23.06
C ALA A 153 8.28 -17.68 24.13
N GLU A 154 7.42 -17.46 25.13
CA GLU A 154 7.21 -18.40 26.24
C GLU A 154 6.64 -19.73 25.76
N LYS A 155 5.71 -19.70 24.80
CA LYS A 155 5.01 -20.86 24.26
C LYS A 155 5.75 -21.55 23.10
N ASN A 156 6.92 -21.06 22.69
CA ASN A 156 7.73 -21.58 21.59
C ASN A 156 6.94 -21.81 20.28
N LEU A 157 6.12 -20.84 19.90
CA LEU A 157 5.20 -20.93 18.79
C LEU A 157 5.91 -20.72 17.45
N LYS A 158 5.48 -21.45 16.42
CA LYS A 158 5.87 -21.17 15.03
C LYS A 158 5.12 -19.94 14.54
N VAL A 159 5.86 -18.83 14.38
CA VAL A 159 5.32 -17.53 14.01
C VAL A 159 5.39 -17.33 12.50
N ILE A 160 4.28 -16.96 11.88
CA ILE A 160 4.24 -16.45 10.51
C ILE A 160 4.24 -14.92 10.56
N THR A 161 5.19 -14.32 9.89
CA THR A 161 5.30 -12.88 9.64
C THR A 161 5.99 -12.66 8.31
N ALA A 162 5.74 -11.55 7.63
CA ALA A 162 6.36 -11.29 6.34
C ALA A 162 7.84 -10.87 6.48
N ASN A 163 8.53 -10.70 5.34
CA ASN A 163 9.94 -10.32 5.30
C ASN A 163 10.11 -8.79 5.45
N PRO A 164 10.81 -8.27 6.46
CA PRO A 164 11.06 -6.84 6.64
C PRO A 164 11.87 -6.18 5.51
N LYS A 165 12.59 -6.94 4.70
CA LYS A 165 13.31 -6.40 3.53
C LYS A 165 12.38 -6.02 2.37
N THR A 166 11.15 -6.55 2.33
CA THR A 166 10.19 -6.33 1.24
C THR A 166 8.85 -5.77 1.72
N SER A 167 8.46 -6.08 2.95
CA SER A 167 7.15 -5.79 3.53
C SER A 167 7.21 -4.72 4.60
N GLY A 168 6.44 -3.63 4.44
CA GLY A 168 6.25 -2.65 5.50
C GLY A 168 5.52 -3.24 6.71
N GLY A 169 4.55 -4.14 6.51
CA GLY A 169 3.87 -4.83 7.60
C GLY A 169 4.81 -5.64 8.48
N ALA A 170 5.79 -6.29 7.87
CA ALA A 170 6.81 -7.02 8.62
C ALA A 170 7.70 -6.10 9.45
N ARG A 171 7.99 -4.88 8.97
CA ARG A 171 8.71 -3.88 9.76
C ARG A 171 7.88 -3.43 10.95
N TRP A 172 6.59 -3.20 10.78
CA TRP A 172 5.69 -2.89 11.88
C TRP A 172 5.62 -4.03 12.91
N ASN A 173 5.53 -5.28 12.46
CA ASN A 173 5.54 -6.45 13.35
C ASN A 173 6.85 -6.53 14.15
N PHE A 174 8.00 -6.33 13.48
CA PHE A 174 9.32 -6.30 14.13
C PHE A 174 9.39 -5.19 15.19
N LEU A 175 8.96 -3.97 14.83
CA LEU A 175 8.95 -2.83 15.73
C LEU A 175 7.94 -3.01 16.87
N GLY A 176 6.81 -3.68 16.65
CA GLY A 176 5.87 -4.08 17.69
C GLY A 176 6.49 -5.03 18.71
N LEU A 177 7.21 -6.05 18.23
CA LEU A 177 7.96 -6.98 19.10
C LEU A 177 9.03 -6.23 19.90
N TRP A 178 9.85 -5.41 19.25
CA TRP A 178 10.91 -4.64 19.89
C TRP A 178 10.36 -3.64 20.91
N GLY A 179 9.41 -2.83 20.47
CA GLY A 179 8.81 -1.78 21.28
C GLY A 179 8.01 -2.31 22.47
N SER A 180 7.39 -3.50 22.35
CA SER A 180 6.70 -4.11 23.49
C SER A 180 7.61 -4.34 24.69
N VAL A 181 8.90 -4.58 24.45
CA VAL A 181 9.91 -4.73 25.51
C VAL A 181 10.44 -3.37 25.95
N THR A 182 10.88 -2.51 25.04
CA THR A 182 11.52 -1.25 25.41
C THR A 182 10.54 -0.23 26.00
N GLN A 183 9.30 -0.19 25.54
CA GLN A 183 8.28 0.72 26.06
C GLN A 183 7.68 0.24 27.40
N SER A 184 7.87 -1.04 27.75
CA SER A 184 7.51 -1.57 29.08
C SER A 184 8.66 -1.53 30.10
N GLY A 185 9.75 -0.82 29.77
CA GLY A 185 10.89 -0.62 30.68
C GLY A 185 12.04 -1.61 30.51
N GLY A 186 11.99 -2.47 29.51
CA GLY A 186 13.10 -3.36 29.14
C GLY A 186 14.21 -2.64 28.39
N THR A 187 15.39 -3.24 28.37
CA THR A 187 16.57 -2.72 27.67
C THR A 187 16.58 -3.12 26.18
N PRO A 188 17.34 -2.41 25.31
CA PRO A 188 17.55 -2.83 23.93
C PRO A 188 18.12 -4.24 23.79
N ALA A 189 19.00 -4.65 24.69
CA ALA A 189 19.56 -6.02 24.68
C ALA A 189 18.48 -7.09 24.96
N GLN A 190 17.55 -6.80 25.89
CA GLN A 190 16.41 -7.68 26.15
C GLN A 190 15.45 -7.74 24.98
N ALA A 191 15.18 -6.59 24.33
CA ALA A 191 14.37 -6.54 23.13
C ALA A 191 14.99 -7.36 21.99
N GLN A 192 16.29 -7.22 21.76
CA GLN A 192 17.00 -8.00 20.76
C GLN A 192 16.92 -9.50 21.04
N ALA A 193 17.17 -9.94 22.26
CA ALA A 193 17.06 -11.35 22.64
C ALA A 193 15.65 -11.90 22.48
N PHE A 194 14.63 -11.10 22.80
CA PHE A 194 13.23 -11.45 22.61
C PHE A 194 12.87 -11.62 21.13
N VAL A 195 13.22 -10.63 20.28
CA VAL A 195 12.98 -10.69 18.85
C VAL A 195 13.73 -11.84 18.20
N GLU A 196 15.01 -12.07 18.57
CA GLU A 196 15.81 -13.19 18.10
C GLU A 196 15.12 -14.54 18.40
N LYS A 197 14.63 -14.74 19.62
CA LYS A 197 13.90 -15.94 20.01
C LYS A 197 12.64 -16.16 19.17
N ILE A 198 11.88 -15.11 18.84
CA ILE A 198 10.71 -15.20 17.96
C ILE A 198 11.14 -15.58 16.53
N TYR A 199 12.13 -14.90 15.98
CA TYR A 199 12.55 -15.14 14.58
C TYR A 199 13.22 -16.51 14.38
N GLN A 200 13.80 -17.11 15.40
CA GLN A 200 14.26 -18.51 15.36
C GLN A 200 13.12 -19.49 15.05
N ASN A 201 11.90 -19.16 15.45
CA ASN A 201 10.69 -19.95 15.25
C ASN A 201 9.82 -19.48 14.04
N VAL A 202 10.33 -18.61 13.19
CA VAL A 202 9.67 -18.19 11.95
C VAL A 202 10.07 -19.14 10.83
N PRO A 203 9.22 -20.05 10.36
CA PRO A 203 9.62 -21.06 9.37
C PRO A 203 9.83 -20.51 7.97
N VAL A 204 9.12 -19.44 7.63
CA VAL A 204 9.14 -18.79 6.31
C VAL A 204 8.88 -17.29 6.45
N LEU A 205 9.44 -16.50 5.55
CA LEU A 205 9.28 -15.05 5.46
C LEU A 205 8.60 -14.70 4.13
N PRO A 206 7.25 -14.71 4.05
CA PRO A 206 6.51 -14.28 2.87
C PRO A 206 6.87 -12.84 2.44
N LYS A 207 6.74 -12.55 1.15
CA LYS A 207 7.19 -11.24 0.60
C LYS A 207 6.39 -10.04 1.10
N ASP A 208 5.12 -10.25 1.49
CA ASP A 208 4.25 -9.20 2.02
C ASP A 208 3.22 -9.75 3.01
N ALA A 209 2.47 -8.85 3.65
CA ALA A 209 1.50 -9.19 4.68
C ALA A 209 0.30 -10.00 4.14
N ARG A 210 -0.11 -9.80 2.88
CA ARG A 210 -1.18 -10.57 2.25
C ARG A 210 -0.73 -12.01 1.99
N GLU A 211 0.49 -12.20 1.48
CA GLU A 211 1.05 -13.54 1.30
C GLU A 211 1.25 -14.25 2.65
N ALA A 212 1.60 -13.51 3.72
CA ALA A 212 1.66 -14.09 5.06
C ALA A 212 0.28 -14.62 5.54
N SER A 213 -0.80 -13.89 5.23
CA SER A 213 -2.16 -14.37 5.44
C SER A 213 -2.44 -15.64 4.65
N ASP A 214 -2.05 -15.69 3.38
CA ASP A 214 -2.25 -16.88 2.53
C ASP A 214 -1.46 -18.10 3.03
N VAL A 215 -0.21 -17.91 3.47
CA VAL A 215 0.61 -18.96 4.09
C VAL A 215 -0.07 -19.51 5.34
N PHE A 216 -0.60 -18.63 6.17
CA PHE A 216 -1.28 -19.05 7.39
C PHE A 216 -2.64 -19.68 7.10
N TYR A 217 -3.57 -19.01 6.44
CA TYR A 217 -4.94 -19.46 6.26
C TYR A 217 -5.06 -20.61 5.24
N LYS A 218 -4.44 -20.45 4.06
CA LYS A 218 -4.62 -21.38 2.94
C LYS A 218 -3.64 -22.55 2.96
N GLN A 219 -2.38 -22.31 3.33
CA GLN A 219 -1.35 -23.36 3.35
C GLN A 219 -1.24 -24.07 4.71
N GLY A 220 -1.93 -23.57 5.74
CA GLY A 220 -1.97 -24.21 7.06
C GLY A 220 -0.65 -24.15 7.84
N GLN A 221 0.26 -23.23 7.53
CA GLN A 221 1.54 -23.12 8.19
C GLN A 221 1.50 -22.24 9.45
N GLY A 222 2.35 -22.54 10.43
CA GLY A 222 2.53 -21.80 11.68
C GLY A 222 1.44 -22.04 12.72
N ASP A 223 1.72 -21.66 13.96
CA ASP A 223 0.79 -21.70 15.09
C ASP A 223 0.10 -20.34 15.29
N VAL A 224 0.81 -19.26 14.98
CA VAL A 224 0.36 -17.88 15.09
C VAL A 224 0.79 -17.06 13.89
N LEU A 225 -0.09 -16.18 13.41
CA LEU A 225 0.20 -15.15 12.41
C LEU A 225 0.26 -13.79 13.11
N LEU A 226 1.35 -13.05 12.91
CA LEU A 226 1.43 -11.62 13.20
C LEU A 226 1.10 -10.85 11.93
N ASN A 227 0.07 -10.01 11.99
CA ASN A 227 -0.33 -9.21 10.86
C ASN A 227 -1.04 -7.92 11.30
N TYR A 228 -1.41 -7.10 10.35
CA TYR A 228 -2.25 -5.94 10.58
C TYR A 228 -3.62 -6.36 11.12
N GLU A 229 -4.18 -5.56 12.03
CA GLU A 229 -5.57 -5.73 12.49
C GLU A 229 -6.58 -5.72 11.33
N ASN A 230 -6.40 -4.84 10.33
CA ASN A 230 -7.28 -4.80 9.16
C ASN A 230 -7.25 -6.09 8.31
N GLU A 231 -6.10 -6.77 8.20
CA GLU A 231 -6.02 -8.06 7.49
C GLU A 231 -6.82 -9.14 8.22
N VAL A 232 -6.79 -9.11 9.54
CA VAL A 232 -7.54 -10.05 10.38
C VAL A 232 -9.04 -9.81 10.28
N ILE A 233 -9.47 -8.54 10.35
CA ILE A 233 -10.87 -8.15 10.21
C ILE A 233 -11.39 -8.55 8.82
N LEU A 234 -10.61 -8.30 7.77
CA LEU A 234 -10.95 -8.68 6.40
C LEU A 234 -11.04 -10.20 6.22
N ALA A 235 -10.11 -10.97 6.81
CA ALA A 235 -10.13 -12.42 6.78
C ALA A 235 -11.42 -12.96 7.43
N LYS A 236 -11.78 -12.41 8.58
CA LYS A 236 -13.03 -12.75 9.27
C LYS A 236 -14.28 -12.43 8.42
N GLN A 237 -14.30 -11.29 7.74
CA GLN A 237 -15.39 -10.94 6.82
C GLN A 237 -15.50 -11.92 5.64
N LYS A 238 -14.39 -12.55 5.25
CA LYS A 238 -14.32 -13.57 4.20
C LYS A 238 -14.58 -15.01 4.70
N GLY A 239 -14.97 -15.18 5.97
CA GLY A 239 -15.36 -16.46 6.55
C GLY A 239 -14.24 -17.20 7.29
N GLU A 240 -13.06 -16.62 7.45
CA GLU A 240 -12.02 -17.20 8.30
C GLU A 240 -12.43 -17.08 9.78
N ASN A 241 -12.39 -18.20 10.51
CA ASN A 241 -12.91 -18.29 11.87
C ASN A 241 -11.84 -18.51 12.94
N GLN A 242 -10.56 -18.38 12.57
CA GLN A 242 -9.46 -18.51 13.53
C GLN A 242 -9.56 -17.45 14.62
N PRO A 243 -9.30 -17.80 15.88
CA PRO A 243 -9.25 -16.83 16.97
C PRO A 243 -8.17 -15.78 16.72
N TYR A 244 -8.48 -14.54 17.06
CA TYR A 244 -7.50 -13.47 17.01
C TYR A 244 -7.57 -12.59 18.25
N SER A 245 -6.50 -11.88 18.50
CA SER A 245 -6.39 -10.88 19.56
C SER A 245 -5.50 -9.73 19.13
N VAL A 246 -5.76 -8.57 19.71
CA VAL A 246 -4.86 -7.40 19.62
C VAL A 246 -4.19 -7.28 20.99
N PRO A 247 -2.85 -7.28 21.09
CA PRO A 247 -2.17 -6.99 22.36
C PRO A 247 -2.49 -5.55 22.76
N THR A 248 -3.26 -5.39 23.83
CA THR A 248 -3.82 -4.09 24.23
C THR A 248 -3.01 -3.38 25.31
N ASP A 249 -2.06 -4.04 25.96
CA ASP A 249 -1.20 -3.37 26.93
C ASP A 249 -0.19 -2.46 26.23
N TYR A 250 0.55 -2.99 25.27
CA TYR A 250 1.47 -2.25 24.41
C TYR A 250 1.24 -2.65 22.95
N ASN A 251 1.18 -1.67 22.06
CA ASN A 251 1.15 -1.91 20.61
C ASN A 251 1.70 -0.70 19.86
N ILE A 252 2.07 -0.89 18.60
CA ILE A 252 2.57 0.18 17.77
C ILE A 252 1.45 0.76 16.90
N SER A 253 1.40 2.10 16.80
CA SER A 253 0.56 2.77 15.80
C SER A 253 1.16 2.54 14.42
N ILE A 254 0.40 1.89 13.58
CA ILE A 254 0.73 1.68 12.17
C ILE A 254 0.11 2.83 11.39
N ASP A 255 0.94 3.76 10.97
CA ASP A 255 0.53 4.97 10.27
C ASP A 255 0.90 4.87 8.79
N ALA A 256 -0.10 4.73 7.92
CA ALA A 256 0.09 4.52 6.48
C ALA A 256 -0.03 5.84 5.72
N PRO A 257 1.04 6.31 5.05
CA PRO A 257 1.04 7.56 4.29
C PRO A 257 0.52 7.39 2.88
N VAL A 258 0.10 8.52 2.30
CA VAL A 258 -0.16 8.72 0.88
C VAL A 258 0.58 9.95 0.39
N ALA A 259 1.11 9.92 -0.83
CA ALA A 259 1.76 11.09 -1.46
C ALA A 259 1.53 11.09 -2.97
N VAL A 260 1.53 12.28 -3.56
CA VAL A 260 1.63 12.49 -5.00
C VAL A 260 3.09 12.32 -5.42
N VAL A 261 3.34 11.73 -6.59
CA VAL A 261 4.70 11.60 -7.15
C VAL A 261 4.90 12.73 -8.16
N ASP A 262 5.46 13.84 -7.68
CA ASP A 262 5.51 15.10 -8.39
C ASP A 262 6.07 15.03 -9.80
N SER A 263 7.21 14.38 -9.97
CA SER A 263 7.87 14.23 -11.27
C SER A 263 7.00 13.51 -12.31
N ASN A 264 6.18 12.54 -11.85
CA ASN A 264 5.34 11.75 -12.75
C ASN A 264 4.04 12.48 -13.09
N VAL A 265 3.37 13.09 -12.10
CA VAL A 265 2.13 13.84 -12.38
C VAL A 265 2.38 15.06 -13.27
N ASP A 266 3.54 15.69 -13.19
CA ASP A 266 3.93 16.78 -14.08
C ASP A 266 4.21 16.27 -15.49
N LYS A 267 4.92 15.15 -15.61
CA LYS A 267 5.17 14.48 -16.90
C LYS A 267 3.88 14.03 -17.59
N HIS A 268 2.92 13.49 -16.81
CA HIS A 268 1.67 12.95 -17.35
C HIS A 268 0.57 14.02 -17.52
N GLY A 269 0.73 15.22 -16.94
CA GLY A 269 -0.31 16.25 -16.87
C GLY A 269 -1.49 15.84 -15.97
N THR A 270 -1.25 15.02 -14.96
CA THR A 270 -2.28 14.42 -14.08
C THR A 270 -2.32 15.05 -12.68
N ARG A 271 -1.54 16.10 -12.42
CA ARG A 271 -1.41 16.73 -11.08
C ARG A 271 -2.77 17.07 -10.45
N GLU A 272 -3.64 17.78 -11.20
CA GLU A 272 -4.95 18.20 -10.69
C GLU A 272 -5.79 17.00 -10.19
N VAL A 273 -5.87 15.94 -10.97
CA VAL A 273 -6.68 14.76 -10.63
C VAL A 273 -6.01 13.90 -9.56
N ALA A 274 -4.68 13.84 -9.52
CA ALA A 274 -3.92 13.12 -8.49
C ALA A 274 -4.10 13.76 -7.11
N GLU A 275 -3.93 15.09 -7.02
CA GLU A 275 -4.18 15.84 -5.79
C GLU A 275 -5.64 15.75 -5.34
N ALA A 276 -6.59 15.81 -6.29
CA ALA A 276 -8.00 15.64 -5.98
C ALA A 276 -8.30 14.24 -5.43
N PHE A 277 -7.65 13.20 -5.98
CA PHE A 277 -7.77 11.84 -5.47
C PHE A 277 -7.19 11.71 -4.05
N VAL A 278 -5.99 12.24 -3.80
CA VAL A 278 -5.41 12.25 -2.44
C VAL A 278 -6.33 12.96 -1.46
N LYS A 279 -6.88 14.13 -1.81
CA LYS A 279 -7.85 14.85 -0.96
C LYS A 279 -9.13 14.05 -0.71
N PHE A 280 -9.60 13.32 -1.72
CA PHE A 280 -10.79 12.46 -1.59
C PHE A 280 -10.61 11.36 -0.55
N LEU A 281 -9.41 10.78 -0.44
CA LEU A 281 -9.11 9.73 0.54
C LEU A 281 -9.34 10.15 1.99
N PHE A 282 -9.32 11.45 2.29
CA PHE A 282 -9.58 12.00 3.63
C PHE A 282 -11.05 12.40 3.85
N THR A 283 -11.91 12.25 2.85
CA THR A 283 -13.35 12.51 3.04
C THR A 283 -14.00 11.44 3.91
N PRO A 284 -15.07 11.78 4.66
CA PRO A 284 -15.81 10.78 5.42
C PRO A 284 -16.27 9.58 4.58
N GLU A 285 -16.60 9.79 3.30
CA GLU A 285 -16.99 8.72 2.39
C GLU A 285 -15.87 7.70 2.17
N ALA A 286 -14.69 8.14 1.78
CA ALA A 286 -13.53 7.26 1.59
C ALA A 286 -13.06 6.63 2.92
N GLN A 287 -13.13 7.40 4.02
CA GLN A 287 -12.76 6.91 5.35
C GLN A 287 -13.71 5.81 5.87
N LYS A 288 -14.97 5.82 5.49
CA LYS A 288 -15.90 4.70 5.75
C LYS A 288 -15.49 3.44 5.00
N ASP A 289 -15.08 3.55 3.72
CA ASP A 289 -14.60 2.40 2.95
C ASP A 289 -13.33 1.80 3.55
N PHE A 290 -12.42 2.64 4.05
CA PHE A 290 -11.27 2.18 4.82
C PHE A 290 -11.70 1.45 6.10
N ALA A 291 -12.63 2.02 6.89
CA ALA A 291 -13.12 1.40 8.12
C ALA A 291 -13.82 0.06 7.85
N GLU A 292 -14.67 -0.02 6.82
CA GLU A 292 -15.32 -1.26 6.37
C GLU A 292 -14.30 -2.32 5.86
N SER A 293 -13.13 -1.87 5.44
CA SER A 293 -12.01 -2.76 5.06
C SER A 293 -11.09 -3.09 6.24
N GLY A 294 -11.49 -2.71 7.46
CA GLY A 294 -10.81 -3.02 8.71
C GLY A 294 -9.73 -2.04 9.15
N PHE A 295 -9.48 -0.96 8.40
CA PHE A 295 -8.52 0.07 8.81
C PHE A 295 -9.13 1.01 9.84
N ARG A 296 -8.32 1.47 10.78
CA ARG A 296 -8.70 2.53 11.72
C ARG A 296 -8.75 3.86 10.96
N PRO A 297 -9.92 4.49 10.80
CA PRO A 297 -10.05 5.73 10.04
C PRO A 297 -9.40 6.90 10.76
N VAL A 298 -8.93 7.89 9.99
CA VAL A 298 -8.34 9.13 10.53
C VAL A 298 -9.36 10.26 10.66
N ASP A 299 -10.49 10.19 9.96
CA ASP A 299 -11.63 11.09 10.18
C ASP A 299 -12.26 10.80 11.53
N GLN A 300 -12.38 11.84 12.36
CA GLN A 300 -12.84 11.69 13.75
C GLN A 300 -14.32 11.26 13.86
N THR A 301 -15.16 11.64 12.90
CA THR A 301 -16.57 11.28 12.89
C THR A 301 -16.72 9.80 12.56
N VAL A 302 -16.04 9.36 11.51
CA VAL A 302 -16.00 7.95 11.11
C VAL A 302 -15.34 7.08 12.19
N ALA A 303 -14.26 7.57 12.81
CA ALA A 303 -13.59 6.86 13.90
C ALA A 303 -14.53 6.61 15.10
N LYS A 304 -15.41 7.56 15.44
CA LYS A 304 -16.42 7.36 16.48
C LYS A 304 -17.50 6.37 16.05
N GLU A 305 -17.95 6.43 14.81
CA GLU A 305 -18.96 5.51 14.24
C GLU A 305 -18.47 4.06 14.30
N TYR A 306 -17.20 3.82 14.01
CA TYR A 306 -16.60 2.48 13.96
C TYR A 306 -15.81 2.09 15.24
N ALA A 307 -15.87 2.89 16.30
CA ALA A 307 -15.05 2.69 17.50
C ALA A 307 -15.21 1.30 18.15
N SER A 308 -16.41 0.71 18.09
CA SER A 308 -16.70 -0.62 18.65
C SER A 308 -15.99 -1.77 17.91
N GLN A 309 -15.50 -1.52 16.69
CA GLN A 309 -14.77 -2.51 15.88
C GLN A 309 -13.33 -2.71 16.38
N TYR A 310 -12.77 -1.72 17.08
CA TYR A 310 -11.37 -1.67 17.41
C TYR A 310 -11.13 -1.65 18.92
N PRO A 311 -10.35 -2.59 19.48
CA PRO A 311 -9.99 -2.55 20.88
C PRO A 311 -9.10 -1.32 21.18
N THR A 312 -9.30 -0.74 22.38
CA THR A 312 -8.43 0.33 22.86
C THR A 312 -7.10 -0.24 23.33
N VAL A 313 -6.01 0.31 22.82
CA VAL A 313 -4.64 -0.01 23.28
C VAL A 313 -4.24 0.99 24.38
N LYS A 314 -3.78 0.49 25.54
CA LYS A 314 -3.41 1.32 26.70
C LYS A 314 -2.17 2.17 26.42
N HIS A 315 -1.13 1.53 25.87
CA HIS A 315 0.14 2.15 25.52
C HIS A 315 0.39 1.97 24.02
N LEU A 316 -0.24 2.84 23.23
CA LEU A 316 -0.06 2.88 21.77
C LEU A 316 1.15 3.77 21.48
N PHE A 317 2.31 3.16 21.26
CA PHE A 317 3.54 3.88 20.90
C PHE A 317 3.66 4.05 19.38
N THR A 318 4.51 4.96 18.98
CA THR A 318 4.75 5.33 17.57
C THR A 318 6.20 5.03 17.19
N VAL A 319 6.53 5.15 15.91
CA VAL A 319 7.92 5.09 15.46
C VAL A 319 8.78 6.22 16.06
N GLN A 320 8.17 7.35 16.41
CA GLN A 320 8.88 8.46 17.06
C GLN A 320 9.38 8.09 18.45
N ASP A 321 8.62 7.28 19.19
CA ASP A 321 9.03 6.76 20.51
C ASP A 321 10.23 5.80 20.41
N LEU A 322 10.50 5.28 19.20
CA LEU A 322 11.66 4.46 18.87
C LEU A 322 12.82 5.27 18.25
N GLY A 323 12.65 6.61 18.13
CA GLY A 323 13.66 7.53 17.61
C GLY A 323 13.46 7.97 16.16
N GLY A 324 12.30 7.68 15.56
CA GLY A 324 11.93 8.08 14.20
C GLY A 324 12.46 7.15 13.10
N TRP A 325 11.92 7.34 11.90
CA TRP A 325 12.18 6.41 10.79
C TRP A 325 13.64 6.34 10.36
N GLU A 326 14.39 7.44 10.41
CA GLU A 326 15.81 7.46 10.00
C GLU A 326 16.64 6.54 10.90
N LYS A 327 16.50 6.69 12.23
CA LYS A 327 17.16 5.82 13.20
C LYS A 327 16.70 4.37 13.07
N VAL A 328 15.39 4.15 13.01
CA VAL A 328 14.79 2.81 12.89
C VAL A 328 15.28 2.09 11.63
N GLN A 329 15.34 2.78 10.49
CA GLN A 329 15.82 2.20 9.24
C GLN A 329 17.29 1.75 9.37
N THR A 330 18.16 2.62 9.87
CA THR A 330 19.60 2.35 9.99
C THR A 330 19.88 1.27 11.05
N GLU A 331 19.20 1.32 12.18
CA GLU A 331 19.45 0.39 13.30
C GLU A 331 18.93 -1.01 13.01
N PHE A 332 17.75 -1.14 12.36
CA PHE A 332 17.07 -2.43 12.24
C PHE A 332 17.06 -3.03 10.84
N PHE A 333 16.98 -2.22 9.77
CA PHE A 333 16.57 -2.74 8.46
C PHE A 333 17.56 -2.51 7.30
N ASP A 334 18.57 -1.64 7.47
CA ASP A 334 19.65 -1.50 6.50
C ASP A 334 20.46 -2.79 6.39
N ASP A 335 21.26 -2.91 5.35
CA ASP A 335 22.08 -4.11 5.14
C ASP A 335 23.10 -4.27 6.27
N GLY A 336 23.11 -5.45 6.86
CA GLY A 336 23.93 -5.78 8.02
C GLY A 336 23.41 -5.23 9.35
N ALA A 337 22.22 -4.62 9.40
CA ALA A 337 21.58 -4.13 10.62
C ALA A 337 21.05 -5.28 11.51
N ILE A 338 20.33 -4.94 12.58
CA ILE A 338 19.89 -5.92 13.60
C ILE A 338 19.07 -7.06 12.98
N PHE A 339 18.16 -6.78 12.05
CA PHE A 339 17.36 -7.83 11.40
C PHE A 339 18.25 -8.87 10.68
N ASP A 340 19.24 -8.43 9.92
CA ASP A 340 20.15 -9.33 9.22
C ASP A 340 20.98 -10.17 10.19
N LYS A 341 21.46 -9.57 11.29
CA LYS A 341 22.20 -10.27 12.32
C LYS A 341 21.39 -11.36 13.03
N ILE A 342 20.10 -11.08 13.28
CA ILE A 342 19.16 -12.04 13.88
C ILE A 342 18.92 -13.21 12.94
N THR A 343 18.68 -12.93 11.64
CA THR A 343 18.36 -13.95 10.65
C THR A 343 19.56 -14.76 10.20
N ALA A 344 20.77 -14.21 10.24
CA ALA A 344 22.02 -14.92 9.93
C ALA A 344 22.36 -16.03 10.94
N LYS A 345 21.79 -15.98 12.14
CA LYS A 345 21.96 -17.01 13.20
C LYS A 345 21.00 -18.20 13.04
N LYS A 346 20.12 -18.19 12.05
CA LYS A 346 19.15 -19.21 11.74
C LYS A 346 19.72 -20.23 10.75
#